data_165cb28eeb9bc641f206cab96951fc21
#
_entry.id   165cb28eeb9bc641f206cab96951fc21
#
_cell.length_a   1.000
_cell.length_b   1.000
_cell.length_c   1.000
_cell.angle_alpha   90.00
_cell.angle_beta   90.00
_cell.angle_gamma   90.00
#
_symmetry.space_group_name_H-M   'P 1'
#
loop_
_entity.id
_entity.type
_entity.pdbx_description
1 polymer ?
#
loop_
_entity_poly.entity_id
_entity_poly.type
_entity_poly.pdbx_seq_one_letter_code
_entity_poly.pdbx_strand_id
1 'polypeptide(L)'
;MLSNNVTVCIFAFNESARILRCIENFKDIFPIIVIDNYSTDNMRELITAEGYRYTSIKNPGFIETPEVMDKVEAAVDTDYVLIASVSEFVPMQLLQRYADAAENNSHDVVRAFRVSITSGEAIPISGQPRKGFPGELRFYKKGSVDYTGNQVHDRGRMLCAPERVLDLGTNETCQFYQFRDYDCARTERTHAIYNDVLAKQKYDAGTRFSWLKMIAHSSKQFLNSYVRFGSWRFGMLGFLHSFYRWHMEIGIWLRIWEWENNLSGNGVKDANNKIRAQFEKKIAEEKMKLK
;
A
#
# COMPACT_ATOMS: atom_id res chain seq x y z
N MET A 1 -15.72 4.23 25.50
CA MET A 1 -15.78 4.05 24.04
C MET A 1 -16.68 5.11 23.41
N LEU A 2 -16.31 5.60 22.21
CA LEU A 2 -17.16 6.54 21.47
C LEU A 2 -18.30 5.82 20.73
N SER A 3 -18.04 4.60 20.24
CA SER A 3 -19.05 3.77 19.59
C SER A 3 -18.69 2.28 19.73
N ASN A 4 -19.72 1.47 19.95
CA ASN A 4 -19.64 0.01 19.90
C ASN A 4 -20.03 -0.56 18.52
N ASN A 5 -20.43 0.29 17.58
CA ASN A 5 -20.86 -0.09 16.23
C ASN A 5 -19.78 0.10 15.16
N VAL A 6 -18.54 0.41 15.57
CA VAL A 6 -17.36 0.52 14.69
C VAL A 6 -16.30 -0.44 15.18
N THR A 7 -15.75 -1.27 14.31
CA THR A 7 -14.53 -2.06 14.59
C THR A 7 -13.36 -1.52 13.79
N VAL A 8 -12.24 -1.25 14.47
CA VAL A 8 -10.97 -0.91 13.82
C VAL A 8 -10.26 -2.19 13.40
N CYS A 9 -10.05 -2.36 12.10
CA CYS A 9 -9.31 -3.46 11.49
C CYS A 9 -7.89 -2.98 11.19
N ILE A 10 -6.92 -3.33 12.03
CA ILE A 10 -5.51 -2.92 11.85
C ILE A 10 -4.81 -3.96 11.01
N PHE A 11 -4.46 -3.62 9.76
CA PHE A 11 -3.68 -4.48 8.88
C PHE A 11 -2.20 -4.42 9.24
N ALA A 12 -1.59 -5.60 9.45
CA ALA A 12 -0.21 -5.71 9.91
C ALA A 12 0.55 -6.85 9.22
N PHE A 13 1.87 -6.66 9.05
CA PHE A 13 2.81 -7.70 8.60
C PHE A 13 4.21 -7.40 9.14
N ASN A 14 4.70 -8.24 10.08
CA ASN A 14 6.00 -8.08 10.74
C ASN A 14 6.16 -6.68 11.39
N GLU A 15 5.22 -6.31 12.25
CA GLU A 15 5.12 -5.00 12.88
C GLU A 15 5.17 -5.05 14.41
N SER A 16 5.80 -6.07 14.99
CA SER A 16 5.90 -6.25 16.46
C SER A 16 6.43 -5.02 17.20
N ALA A 17 7.36 -4.27 16.57
CA ALA A 17 7.94 -3.07 17.15
C ALA A 17 6.96 -1.88 17.27
N ARG A 18 5.85 -1.86 16.51
CA ARG A 18 4.96 -0.70 16.41
C ARG A 18 3.51 -0.99 16.69
N ILE A 19 3.09 -2.25 16.69
CA ILE A 19 1.68 -2.64 16.76
C ILE A 19 0.98 -2.13 18.03
N LEU A 20 1.60 -2.25 19.20
CA LEU A 20 1.01 -1.80 20.45
C LEU A 20 0.81 -0.27 20.46
N ARG A 21 1.77 0.48 19.90
CA ARG A 21 1.63 1.94 19.75
C ARG A 21 0.47 2.33 18.81
N CYS A 22 0.24 1.55 17.76
CA CYS A 22 -0.92 1.75 16.89
C CYS A 22 -2.23 1.45 17.63
N ILE A 23 -2.28 0.36 18.37
CA ILE A 23 -3.44 -0.03 19.18
C ILE A 23 -3.81 1.08 20.18
N GLU A 24 -2.86 1.70 20.86
CA GLU A 24 -3.09 2.80 21.80
C GLU A 24 -3.82 4.00 21.17
N ASN A 25 -3.70 4.22 19.84
CA ASN A 25 -4.44 5.29 19.17
C ASN A 25 -5.97 5.05 19.13
N PHE A 26 -6.40 3.78 19.21
CA PHE A 26 -7.80 3.39 19.10
C PHE A 26 -8.36 2.78 20.39
N LYS A 27 -7.49 2.47 21.36
CA LYS A 27 -7.85 1.89 22.65
C LYS A 27 -8.91 2.75 23.35
N ASP A 28 -9.87 2.09 23.98
CA ASP A 28 -11.00 2.69 24.69
C ASP A 28 -11.93 3.59 23.82
N ILE A 29 -11.66 3.65 22.51
CA ILE A 29 -12.44 4.43 21.55
C ILE A 29 -13.36 3.52 20.74
N PHE A 30 -12.80 2.46 20.14
CA PHE A 30 -13.53 1.45 19.34
C PHE A 30 -13.04 0.03 19.67
N PRO A 31 -13.87 -1.01 19.47
CA PRO A 31 -13.40 -2.39 19.35
C PRO A 31 -12.29 -2.52 18.31
N ILE A 32 -11.25 -3.32 18.61
CA ILE A 32 -10.07 -3.51 17.76
C ILE A 32 -9.91 -4.98 17.39
N ILE A 33 -9.57 -5.22 16.12
CA ILE A 33 -9.07 -6.52 15.64
C ILE A 33 -7.81 -6.29 14.79
N VAL A 34 -6.76 -7.06 15.04
CA VAL A 34 -5.57 -7.06 14.18
C VAL A 34 -5.72 -8.11 13.10
N ILE A 35 -5.55 -7.68 11.85
CA ILE A 35 -5.59 -8.48 10.64
C ILE A 35 -4.15 -8.74 10.20
N ASP A 36 -3.65 -9.90 10.53
CA ASP A 36 -2.26 -10.28 10.26
C ASP A 36 -2.10 -10.98 8.91
N ASN A 37 -1.12 -10.57 8.13
CA ASN A 37 -0.78 -11.20 6.85
C ASN A 37 0.29 -12.30 7.01
N TYR A 38 0.15 -13.19 8.00
CA TYR A 38 1.08 -14.28 8.30
C TYR A 38 2.48 -13.77 8.69
N SER A 39 2.54 -12.90 9.68
CA SER A 39 3.81 -12.43 10.27
C SER A 39 4.66 -13.57 10.83
N THR A 40 5.96 -13.38 10.77
CA THR A 40 6.97 -14.32 11.29
C THR A 40 7.69 -13.79 12.53
N ASP A 41 7.35 -12.58 12.96
CA ASP A 41 7.81 -11.99 14.22
C ASP A 41 6.87 -12.34 15.39
N ASN A 42 7.17 -11.86 16.59
CA ASN A 42 6.38 -12.14 17.80
C ASN A 42 5.13 -11.24 17.97
N MET A 43 4.62 -10.66 16.88
CA MET A 43 3.48 -9.74 16.92
C MET A 43 2.22 -10.40 17.49
N ARG A 44 1.97 -11.66 17.13
CA ARG A 44 0.81 -12.41 17.62
C ARG A 44 0.81 -12.55 19.15
N GLU A 45 1.95 -12.93 19.71
CA GLU A 45 2.13 -13.12 21.14
C GLU A 45 1.88 -11.80 21.89
N LEU A 46 2.41 -10.68 21.37
CA LEU A 46 2.21 -9.35 21.95
C LEU A 46 0.73 -8.96 21.98
N ILE A 47 0.03 -9.13 20.86
CA ILE A 47 -1.39 -8.75 20.71
C ILE A 47 -2.28 -9.59 21.65
N THR A 48 -2.04 -10.91 21.68
CA THR A 48 -2.84 -11.83 22.49
C THR A 48 -2.57 -11.68 23.98
N ALA A 49 -1.34 -11.36 24.39
CA ALA A 49 -0.99 -11.07 25.78
C ALA A 49 -1.73 -9.84 26.33
N GLU A 50 -1.97 -8.84 25.48
CA GLU A 50 -2.75 -7.63 25.81
C GLU A 50 -4.29 -7.84 25.67
N GLY A 51 -4.75 -9.04 25.30
CA GLY A 51 -6.17 -9.39 25.22
C GLY A 51 -6.89 -8.87 23.99
N TYR A 52 -6.19 -8.39 22.96
CA TYR A 52 -6.82 -7.91 21.73
C TYR A 52 -7.16 -9.07 20.77
N ARG A 53 -8.21 -8.85 19.97
CA ARG A 53 -8.62 -9.79 18.91
C ARG A 53 -7.58 -9.83 17.81
N TYR A 54 -7.32 -11.04 17.32
CA TYR A 54 -6.33 -11.30 16.27
C TYR A 54 -6.88 -12.33 15.28
N THR A 55 -6.64 -12.10 14.00
CA THR A 55 -6.92 -13.08 12.93
C THR A 55 -5.87 -13.01 11.84
N SER A 56 -5.59 -14.13 11.18
CA SER A 56 -4.66 -14.18 10.04
C SER A 56 -5.43 -14.30 8.73
N ILE A 57 -5.19 -13.37 7.81
CA ILE A 57 -5.78 -13.35 6.47
C ILE A 57 -4.66 -13.21 5.44
N LYS A 58 -4.50 -14.21 4.58
CA LYS A 58 -3.45 -14.19 3.56
C LYS A 58 -3.74 -13.13 2.49
N ASN A 59 -2.84 -12.15 2.39
CA ASN A 59 -2.90 -11.07 1.41
C ASN A 59 -1.50 -10.78 0.83
N PRO A 60 -0.98 -11.65 -0.05
CA PRO A 60 0.40 -11.54 -0.55
C PRO A 60 0.64 -10.29 -1.41
N GLY A 61 -0.41 -9.72 -1.98
CA GLY A 61 -0.34 -8.51 -2.81
C GLY A 61 -0.55 -7.21 -2.04
N PHE A 62 -0.91 -7.28 -0.76
CA PHE A 62 -1.34 -6.12 0.04
C PHE A 62 -2.46 -5.30 -0.64
N ILE A 63 -3.40 -6.02 -1.28
CA ILE A 63 -4.53 -5.45 -2.03
C ILE A 63 -5.83 -5.82 -1.32
N GLU A 64 -6.72 -4.87 -1.18
CA GLU A 64 -8.09 -5.11 -0.71
C GLU A 64 -8.90 -5.76 -1.84
N THR A 65 -8.81 -7.10 -1.97
CA THR A 65 -9.62 -7.90 -2.91
C THR A 65 -10.93 -8.33 -2.24
N PRO A 66 -11.96 -8.73 -3.02
CA PRO A 66 -13.20 -9.28 -2.44
C PRO A 66 -12.92 -10.40 -1.43
N GLU A 67 -12.05 -11.36 -1.76
CA GLU A 67 -11.76 -12.51 -0.90
C GLU A 67 -11.10 -12.11 0.43
N VAL A 68 -10.32 -11.03 0.44
CA VAL A 68 -9.69 -10.48 1.65
C VAL A 68 -10.74 -9.72 2.46
N MET A 69 -11.51 -8.85 1.81
CA MET A 69 -12.45 -7.97 2.50
C MET A 69 -13.66 -8.71 3.04
N ASP A 70 -14.16 -9.73 2.33
CA ASP A 70 -15.20 -10.63 2.84
C ASP A 70 -14.79 -11.32 4.15
N LYS A 71 -13.52 -11.75 4.26
CA LYS A 71 -12.99 -12.34 5.50
C LYS A 71 -12.83 -11.29 6.60
N VAL A 72 -12.43 -10.07 6.27
CA VAL A 72 -12.35 -8.95 7.22
C VAL A 72 -13.73 -8.62 7.76
N GLU A 73 -14.72 -8.45 6.88
CA GLU A 73 -16.10 -8.14 7.28
C GLU A 73 -16.75 -9.27 8.08
N ALA A 74 -16.44 -10.54 7.77
CA ALA A 74 -16.89 -11.69 8.55
C ALA A 74 -16.23 -11.79 9.93
N ALA A 75 -15.05 -11.21 10.12
CA ALA A 75 -14.33 -11.21 11.39
C ALA A 75 -14.81 -10.12 12.36
N VAL A 76 -15.68 -9.20 11.94
CA VAL A 76 -16.18 -8.10 12.76
C VAL A 76 -17.69 -8.22 13.01
N ASP A 77 -18.11 -7.93 14.24
CA ASP A 77 -19.51 -8.05 14.67
C ASP A 77 -20.31 -6.74 14.51
N THR A 78 -19.61 -5.64 14.20
CA THR A 78 -20.19 -4.29 14.04
C THR A 78 -20.64 -4.04 12.61
N ASP A 79 -21.53 -3.03 12.43
CA ASP A 79 -21.98 -2.64 11.09
C ASP A 79 -20.91 -1.85 10.32
N TYR A 80 -20.05 -1.13 11.03
CA TYR A 80 -19.03 -0.27 10.42
C TYR A 80 -17.62 -0.80 10.64
N VAL A 81 -16.79 -0.61 9.63
CA VAL A 81 -15.37 -0.96 9.61
C VAL A 81 -14.53 0.28 9.43
N LEU A 82 -13.51 0.44 10.27
CA LEU A 82 -12.42 1.40 10.07
C LEU A 82 -11.15 0.65 9.72
N ILE A 83 -10.67 0.79 8.50
CA ILE A 83 -9.39 0.22 8.07
C ILE A 83 -8.26 1.12 8.53
N ALA A 84 -7.30 0.56 9.25
CA ALA A 84 -6.08 1.23 9.65
C ALA A 84 -4.85 0.38 9.31
N SER A 85 -3.70 1.01 9.16
CA SER A 85 -2.41 0.33 9.11
C SER A 85 -1.53 0.73 10.29
N VAL A 86 -0.57 -0.12 10.65
CA VAL A 86 0.26 0.09 11.84
C VAL A 86 1.05 1.42 11.82
N SER A 87 1.31 1.95 10.63
CA SER A 87 1.99 3.23 10.44
C SER A 87 1.09 4.46 10.53
N GLU A 88 -0.21 4.28 10.79
CA GLU A 88 -1.18 5.39 10.78
C GLU A 88 -1.50 5.88 12.19
N PHE A 89 -1.82 7.16 12.27
CA PHE A 89 -2.36 7.84 13.44
C PHE A 89 -3.61 8.62 13.03
N VAL A 90 -4.69 8.41 13.75
CA VAL A 90 -5.99 9.07 13.49
C VAL A 90 -6.30 10.01 14.65
N PRO A 91 -6.42 11.33 14.41
CA PRO A 91 -6.73 12.31 15.45
C PRO A 91 -8.12 12.10 16.06
N MET A 92 -8.28 12.51 17.31
CA MET A 92 -9.54 12.35 18.06
C MET A 92 -10.73 12.99 17.34
N GLN A 93 -10.56 14.14 16.69
CA GLN A 93 -11.63 14.81 15.94
C GLN A 93 -12.14 13.95 14.77
N LEU A 94 -11.23 13.23 14.11
CA LEU A 94 -11.62 12.32 13.02
C LEU A 94 -12.28 11.05 13.57
N LEU A 95 -11.79 10.50 14.68
CA LEU A 95 -12.42 9.37 15.36
C LEU A 95 -13.84 9.71 15.81
N GLN A 96 -14.06 10.93 16.32
CA GLN A 96 -15.40 11.40 16.67
C GLN A 96 -16.32 11.48 15.45
N ARG A 97 -15.84 11.95 14.28
CA ARG A 97 -16.63 11.96 13.05
C ARG A 97 -17.06 10.56 12.60
N TYR A 98 -16.18 9.58 12.75
CA TYR A 98 -16.51 8.19 12.47
C TYR A 98 -17.56 7.64 13.44
N ALA A 99 -17.41 7.92 14.72
CA ALA A 99 -18.39 7.54 15.75
C ALA A 99 -19.75 8.17 15.46
N ASP A 100 -19.81 9.48 15.21
CA ASP A 100 -21.06 10.21 14.93
C ASP A 100 -21.78 9.63 13.69
N ALA A 101 -21.01 9.29 12.64
CA ALA A 101 -21.57 8.69 11.42
C ALA A 101 -22.20 7.32 11.69
N ALA A 102 -21.55 6.48 12.52
CA ALA A 102 -22.03 5.15 12.87
C ALA A 102 -23.23 5.19 13.82
N GLU A 103 -23.15 5.95 14.90
CA GLU A 103 -24.21 6.02 15.91
C GLU A 103 -25.51 6.61 15.36
N ASN A 104 -25.41 7.64 14.52
CA ASN A 104 -26.57 8.27 13.89
C ASN A 104 -27.00 7.59 12.58
N ASN A 105 -26.26 6.56 12.12
CA ASN A 105 -26.43 5.94 10.81
C ASN A 105 -26.60 6.98 9.69
N SER A 106 -25.84 8.08 9.79
CA SER A 106 -26.00 9.24 8.90
C SER A 106 -25.31 9.06 7.56
N HIS A 107 -24.16 8.36 7.53
CA HIS A 107 -23.38 8.13 6.34
C HIS A 107 -22.86 6.69 6.30
N ASP A 108 -22.80 6.09 5.11
CA ASP A 108 -22.26 4.75 4.92
C ASP A 108 -20.75 4.77 4.68
N VAL A 109 -20.22 5.89 4.19
CA VAL A 109 -18.80 6.11 3.95
C VAL A 109 -18.37 7.48 4.44
N VAL A 110 -17.25 7.52 5.17
CA VAL A 110 -16.58 8.78 5.50
C VAL A 110 -15.16 8.74 4.93
N ARG A 111 -14.82 9.75 4.13
CA ARG A 111 -13.51 9.90 3.51
C ARG A 111 -12.72 11.03 4.16
N ALA A 112 -11.45 10.76 4.43
CA ALA A 112 -10.51 11.71 5.01
C ALA A 112 -9.19 11.71 4.24
N PHE A 113 -8.46 12.83 4.27
CA PHE A 113 -7.16 12.91 3.64
C PHE A 113 -6.06 12.31 4.51
N ARG A 114 -5.09 11.70 3.85
CA ARG A 114 -3.87 11.22 4.46
C ARG A 114 -2.74 12.23 4.31
N VAL A 115 -2.07 12.52 5.41
CA VAL A 115 -0.80 13.25 5.43
C VAL A 115 0.33 12.25 5.67
N SER A 116 1.26 12.14 4.74
CA SER A 116 2.43 11.27 4.91
C SER A 116 3.58 12.04 5.56
N ILE A 117 4.06 11.51 6.67
CA ILE A 117 5.25 11.99 7.37
C ILE A 117 6.44 11.11 6.98
N THR A 118 7.48 11.70 6.42
CA THR A 118 8.71 11.01 6.03
C THR A 118 9.90 11.78 6.58
N SER A 119 10.71 11.13 7.39
CA SER A 119 11.88 11.76 8.07
C SER A 119 11.51 13.03 8.84
N GLY A 120 10.35 13.02 9.53
CA GLY A 120 9.86 14.15 10.32
C GLY A 120 9.12 15.23 9.53
N GLU A 121 9.07 15.16 8.20
CA GLU A 121 8.48 16.17 7.33
C GLU A 121 7.22 15.66 6.65
N ALA A 122 6.20 16.52 6.54
CA ALA A 122 4.96 16.27 5.81
C ALA A 122 5.16 16.47 4.30
N ILE A 123 5.87 15.55 3.65
CA ILE A 123 6.20 15.66 2.23
C ILE A 123 4.96 15.44 1.37
N PRO A 124 4.63 16.36 0.44
CA PRO A 124 3.52 16.20 -0.47
C PRO A 124 3.66 14.97 -1.36
N ILE A 125 2.73 14.04 -1.24
CA ILE A 125 2.61 12.89 -2.12
C ILE A 125 1.29 12.94 -2.89
N SER A 126 1.15 12.10 -3.92
CA SER A 126 -0.16 11.90 -4.56
C SER A 126 -1.17 11.43 -3.52
N GLY A 127 -2.33 12.08 -3.40
CA GLY A 127 -3.35 11.78 -2.39
C GLY A 127 -3.38 12.74 -1.19
N GLN A 128 -2.51 13.74 -1.15
CA GLN A 128 -2.60 14.81 -0.15
C GLN A 128 -3.82 15.71 -0.33
N PRO A 129 -4.25 16.40 0.76
CA PRO A 129 -5.38 17.30 0.73
C PRO A 129 -5.32 18.28 -0.42
N ARG A 130 -6.26 18.16 -1.35
CA ARG A 130 -6.40 19.06 -2.50
C ARG A 130 -7.86 19.43 -2.67
N LYS A 131 -8.14 20.72 -2.76
CA LYS A 131 -9.49 21.21 -3.09
C LYS A 131 -9.98 20.54 -4.40
N GLY A 132 -11.13 19.90 -4.34
CA GLY A 132 -11.74 19.20 -5.48
C GLY A 132 -11.29 17.75 -5.70
N PHE A 133 -10.46 17.18 -4.81
CA PHE A 133 -10.16 15.75 -4.80
C PHE A 133 -10.80 15.10 -3.56
N PRO A 134 -11.25 13.84 -3.68
CA PRO A 134 -11.82 13.11 -2.56
C PRO A 134 -10.74 12.64 -1.59
N GLY A 135 -11.10 12.53 -0.31
CA GLY A 135 -10.29 11.81 0.68
C GLY A 135 -10.22 10.31 0.41
N GLU A 136 -9.33 9.61 1.12
CA GLU A 136 -9.24 8.15 1.07
C GLU A 136 -10.42 7.52 1.81
N LEU A 137 -10.92 6.41 1.28
CA LEU A 137 -11.91 5.57 1.92
C LEU A 137 -11.19 4.71 2.97
N ARG A 138 -11.50 4.92 4.24
CA ARG A 138 -11.00 4.15 5.37
C ARG A 138 -12.11 3.67 6.28
N PHE A 139 -13.22 4.41 6.33
CA PHE A 139 -14.38 4.14 7.17
C PHE A 139 -15.59 3.88 6.28
N TYR A 140 -16.23 2.73 6.49
CA TYR A 140 -17.41 2.36 5.71
C TYR A 140 -18.34 1.40 6.46
N LYS A 141 -19.62 1.40 6.08
CA LYS A 141 -20.63 0.42 6.49
C LYS A 141 -20.46 -0.86 5.69
N LYS A 142 -20.50 -2.03 6.31
CA LYS A 142 -20.41 -3.33 5.62
C LYS A 142 -21.39 -3.41 4.44
N GLY A 143 -20.91 -3.94 3.32
CA GLY A 143 -21.67 -4.03 2.07
C GLY A 143 -21.83 -2.73 1.28
N SER A 144 -21.27 -1.59 1.74
CA SER A 144 -21.33 -0.32 1.00
C SER A 144 -20.16 -0.10 0.03
N VAL A 145 -19.22 -1.05 -0.05
CA VAL A 145 -18.03 -0.95 -0.91
C VAL A 145 -17.85 -2.24 -1.71
N ASP A 146 -17.61 -2.09 -3.02
CA ASP A 146 -17.26 -3.17 -3.93
C ASP A 146 -15.75 -3.15 -4.19
N TYR A 147 -15.09 -4.26 -3.93
CA TYR A 147 -13.64 -4.44 -4.11
C TYR A 147 -13.28 -5.19 -5.40
N THR A 148 -14.27 -5.48 -6.27
CA THR A 148 -14.05 -6.19 -7.53
C THR A 148 -13.14 -5.40 -8.46
N GLY A 149 -12.06 -6.04 -8.91
CA GLY A 149 -11.09 -5.42 -9.83
C GLY A 149 -10.11 -4.43 -9.20
N ASN A 150 -10.08 -4.34 -7.86
CA ASN A 150 -9.12 -3.50 -7.15
C ASN A 150 -7.68 -3.80 -7.55
N GLN A 151 -6.91 -2.73 -7.70
CA GLN A 151 -5.47 -2.75 -7.90
C GLN A 151 -4.74 -2.27 -6.63
N VAL A 152 -3.43 -2.34 -6.65
CA VAL A 152 -2.60 -1.83 -5.54
C VAL A 152 -2.92 -0.35 -5.30
N HIS A 153 -3.24 -0.03 -4.06
CA HIS A 153 -3.68 1.28 -3.58
C HIS A 153 -5.10 1.72 -3.95
N ASP A 154 -5.88 0.90 -4.65
CA ASP A 154 -7.32 1.14 -4.75
C ASP A 154 -8.00 0.87 -3.42
N ARG A 155 -9.12 1.56 -3.19
CA ARG A 155 -9.88 1.47 -1.93
C ARG A 155 -11.31 0.98 -2.14
N GLY A 156 -11.57 0.35 -3.27
CA GLY A 156 -12.89 -0.10 -3.66
C GLY A 156 -13.75 0.99 -4.30
N ARG A 157 -14.87 0.56 -4.83
CA ARG A 157 -15.91 1.38 -5.43
C ARG A 157 -17.10 1.48 -4.47
N MET A 158 -17.53 2.69 -4.15
CA MET A 158 -18.71 2.89 -3.30
C MET A 158 -19.98 2.43 -4.00
N LEU A 159 -20.80 1.67 -3.28
CA LEU A 159 -22.13 1.19 -3.73
C LEU A 159 -23.27 2.04 -3.15
N CYS A 160 -23.00 2.83 -2.12
CA CYS A 160 -24.01 3.68 -1.50
C CYS A 160 -24.33 4.93 -2.34
N ALA A 161 -25.47 5.54 -2.09
CA ALA A 161 -25.88 6.78 -2.73
C ALA A 161 -24.94 7.94 -2.34
N PRO A 162 -24.73 8.94 -3.23
CA PRO A 162 -23.77 10.05 -2.99
C PRO A 162 -24.03 10.81 -1.69
N GLU A 163 -25.27 10.98 -1.28
CA GLU A 163 -25.69 11.64 -0.04
C GLU A 163 -25.33 10.84 1.22
N ARG A 164 -25.01 9.56 1.07
CA ARG A 164 -24.51 8.69 2.15
C ARG A 164 -22.99 8.72 2.28
N VAL A 165 -22.31 9.54 1.46
CA VAL A 165 -20.85 9.73 1.49
C VAL A 165 -20.51 11.08 2.10
N LEU A 166 -19.82 11.07 3.23
CA LEU A 166 -19.25 12.27 3.82
C LEU A 166 -17.78 12.40 3.39
N ASP A 167 -17.45 13.41 2.60
CA ASP A 167 -16.07 13.77 2.31
C ASP A 167 -15.66 14.95 3.18
N LEU A 168 -14.71 14.73 4.08
CA LEU A 168 -14.24 15.75 5.02
C LEU A 168 -13.34 16.81 4.36
N GLY A 169 -13.01 16.62 3.08
CA GLY A 169 -12.26 17.59 2.30
C GLY A 169 -10.89 17.90 2.92
N THR A 170 -10.44 19.14 2.74
CA THR A 170 -9.12 19.59 3.23
C THR A 170 -9.12 20.06 4.68
N ASN A 171 -10.10 19.66 5.49
CA ASN A 171 -10.16 20.03 6.90
C ASN A 171 -8.96 19.42 7.65
N GLU A 172 -8.04 20.25 8.09
CA GLU A 172 -6.79 19.84 8.75
C GLU A 172 -7.02 19.06 10.05
N THR A 173 -8.13 19.33 10.76
CA THR A 173 -8.45 18.63 12.00
C THR A 173 -9.02 17.23 11.78
N CYS A 174 -9.39 16.91 10.54
CA CYS A 174 -9.98 15.64 10.14
C CYS A 174 -9.11 14.90 9.13
N GLN A 175 -7.80 15.07 9.17
CA GLN A 175 -6.82 14.32 8.39
C GLN A 175 -6.22 13.22 9.26
N PHE A 176 -5.86 12.08 8.66
CA PHE A 176 -5.05 11.08 9.35
C PHE A 176 -3.61 11.10 8.85
N TYR A 177 -2.69 10.65 9.69
CA TYR A 177 -1.26 10.74 9.44
C TYR A 177 -0.69 9.36 9.22
N GLN A 178 0.20 9.22 8.22
CA GLN A 178 0.96 8.00 7.99
C GLN A 178 2.45 8.28 8.23
N PHE A 179 3.02 7.66 9.25
CA PHE A 179 4.43 7.74 9.56
C PHE A 179 5.22 6.69 8.79
N ARG A 180 6.04 7.15 7.86
CA ARG A 180 6.87 6.28 7.03
C ARG A 180 8.26 6.17 7.66
N ASP A 181 8.47 5.13 8.46
CA ASP A 181 9.77 4.81 9.05
C ASP A 181 10.67 4.09 8.03
N TYR A 182 10.83 4.69 6.85
CA TYR A 182 11.56 4.11 5.75
C TYR A 182 12.88 4.86 5.52
N ASP A 183 13.99 4.17 5.79
CA ASP A 183 15.29 4.52 5.22
C ASP A 183 15.33 4.13 3.72
N CYS A 184 16.45 4.45 3.06
CA CYS A 184 16.64 4.12 1.65
C CYS A 184 16.51 2.60 1.39
N ALA A 185 17.11 1.78 2.23
CA ALA A 185 17.11 0.33 2.05
C ALA A 185 15.70 -0.28 2.21
N ARG A 186 14.91 0.20 3.17
CA ARG A 186 13.52 -0.23 3.35
C ARG A 186 12.64 0.26 2.20
N THR A 187 12.85 1.49 1.71
CA THR A 187 12.15 2.05 0.56
C THR A 187 12.37 1.20 -0.68
N GLU A 188 13.61 0.82 -0.97
CA GLU A 188 13.97 -0.02 -2.12
C GLU A 188 13.32 -1.42 -2.03
N ARG A 189 13.40 -2.07 -0.88
CA ARG A 189 12.74 -3.37 -0.67
C ARG A 189 11.24 -3.30 -0.86
N THR A 190 10.60 -2.27 -0.32
CA THR A 190 9.15 -2.07 -0.46
C THR A 190 8.76 -1.80 -1.90
N HIS A 191 9.53 -0.96 -2.61
CA HIS A 191 9.31 -0.71 -4.04
C HIS A 191 9.51 -1.97 -4.88
N ALA A 192 10.47 -2.84 -4.55
CA ALA A 192 10.66 -4.10 -5.27
C ALA A 192 9.40 -4.96 -5.23
N ILE A 193 8.79 -5.12 -4.04
CA ILE A 193 7.53 -5.88 -3.87
C ILE A 193 6.39 -5.27 -4.69
N TYR A 194 6.17 -3.95 -4.57
CA TYR A 194 5.10 -3.28 -5.31
C TYR A 194 5.33 -3.29 -6.82
N ASN A 195 6.59 -3.18 -7.26
CA ASN A 195 6.92 -3.21 -8.68
C ASN A 195 6.57 -4.56 -9.30
N ASP A 196 6.77 -5.68 -8.59
CA ASP A 196 6.40 -7.01 -9.09
C ASP A 196 4.89 -7.11 -9.29
N VAL A 197 4.11 -6.68 -8.31
CA VAL A 197 2.65 -6.73 -8.37
C VAL A 197 2.09 -5.81 -9.46
N LEU A 198 2.52 -4.54 -9.49
CA LEU A 198 2.03 -3.55 -10.46
C LEU A 198 2.45 -3.89 -11.90
N ALA A 199 3.68 -4.38 -12.08
CA ALA A 199 4.13 -4.81 -13.40
C ALA A 199 3.32 -6.00 -13.89
N LYS A 200 3.01 -6.97 -13.01
CA LYS A 200 2.19 -8.14 -13.34
C LYS A 200 0.78 -7.73 -13.76
N GLN A 201 0.13 -6.86 -12.98
CA GLN A 201 -1.20 -6.34 -13.33
C GLN A 201 -1.21 -5.63 -14.69
N LYS A 202 -0.21 -4.76 -14.96
CA LYS A 202 -0.08 -4.07 -16.25
C LYS A 202 0.18 -5.03 -17.40
N TYR A 203 1.05 -6.02 -17.22
CA TYR A 203 1.39 -7.02 -18.23
C TYR A 203 0.18 -7.88 -18.59
N ASP A 204 -0.56 -8.37 -17.59
CA ASP A 204 -1.77 -9.19 -17.77
C ASP A 204 -2.91 -8.37 -18.44
N ALA A 205 -2.97 -7.06 -18.16
CA ALA A 205 -3.87 -6.14 -18.87
C ALA A 205 -3.42 -5.78 -20.30
N GLY A 206 -2.37 -6.45 -20.83
CA GLY A 206 -1.91 -6.27 -22.21
C GLY A 206 -0.89 -5.16 -22.42
N THR A 207 -0.37 -4.52 -21.36
CA THR A 207 0.72 -3.54 -21.51
C THR A 207 1.98 -4.24 -21.99
N ARG A 208 2.64 -3.65 -22.99
CA ARG A 208 3.90 -4.13 -23.55
C ARG A 208 4.98 -3.07 -23.40
N PHE A 209 6.24 -3.49 -23.31
CA PHE A 209 7.38 -2.61 -23.10
C PHE A 209 7.50 -1.57 -24.20
N SER A 210 7.85 -0.36 -23.82
CA SER A 210 8.15 0.74 -24.72
C SER A 210 9.08 1.74 -24.03
N TRP A 211 10.25 1.98 -24.62
CA TRP A 211 11.22 2.97 -24.13
C TRP A 211 10.61 4.36 -23.98
N LEU A 212 9.86 4.80 -24.97
CA LEU A 212 9.24 6.13 -24.96
C LEU A 212 8.22 6.25 -23.83
N LYS A 213 7.36 5.24 -23.65
CA LYS A 213 6.37 5.23 -22.57
C LYS A 213 7.05 5.13 -21.19
N MET A 214 8.09 4.31 -21.04
CA MET A 214 8.87 4.23 -19.80
C MET A 214 9.41 5.60 -19.40
N ILE A 215 10.13 6.27 -20.29
CA ILE A 215 10.72 7.58 -20.02
C ILE A 215 9.62 8.62 -19.73
N ALA A 216 8.57 8.67 -20.57
CA ALA A 216 7.49 9.63 -20.40
C ALA A 216 6.74 9.45 -19.06
N HIS A 217 6.39 8.21 -18.70
CA HIS A 217 5.67 7.94 -17.45
C HIS A 217 6.54 8.20 -16.23
N SER A 218 7.80 7.75 -16.23
CA SER A 218 8.71 7.98 -15.11
C SER A 218 8.99 9.47 -14.91
N SER A 219 9.26 10.21 -16.00
CA SER A 219 9.46 11.65 -15.93
C SER A 219 8.21 12.39 -15.45
N LYS A 220 7.03 11.97 -15.88
CA LYS A 220 5.75 12.51 -15.38
C LYS A 220 5.60 12.28 -13.88
N GLN A 221 5.96 11.11 -13.36
CA GLN A 221 5.89 10.83 -11.92
C GLN A 221 6.85 11.73 -11.13
N PHE A 222 8.08 11.90 -11.61
CA PHE A 222 9.05 12.81 -11.01
C PHE A 222 8.54 14.25 -11.00
N LEU A 223 8.14 14.79 -12.16
CA LEU A 223 7.68 16.17 -12.30
C LEU A 223 6.41 16.45 -11.49
N ASN A 224 5.48 15.51 -11.45
CA ASN A 224 4.30 15.62 -10.60
C ASN A 224 4.69 15.72 -9.12
N SER A 225 5.58 14.85 -8.64
CA SER A 225 6.02 14.87 -7.25
C SER A 225 6.84 16.13 -6.95
N TYR A 226 7.89 16.37 -7.71
CA TYR A 226 8.86 17.42 -7.42
C TYR A 226 8.29 18.82 -7.63
N VAL A 227 7.68 19.06 -8.81
CA VAL A 227 7.19 20.40 -9.20
C VAL A 227 5.72 20.59 -8.80
N ARG A 228 4.83 19.75 -9.32
CA ARG A 228 3.38 19.97 -9.18
C ARG A 228 2.89 19.85 -7.73
N PHE A 229 3.43 18.90 -6.94
CA PHE A 229 3.10 18.74 -5.53
C PHE A 229 4.02 19.55 -4.61
N GLY A 230 5.05 20.18 -5.14
CA GLY A 230 5.91 21.10 -4.40
C GLY A 230 6.93 20.43 -3.50
N SER A 231 7.30 19.15 -3.76
CA SER A 231 8.32 18.46 -2.97
C SER A 231 9.69 19.18 -3.00
N TRP A 232 9.96 19.99 -4.02
CA TRP A 232 11.17 20.83 -4.11
C TRP A 232 11.41 21.73 -2.89
N ARG A 233 10.34 22.09 -2.17
CA ARG A 233 10.41 22.93 -0.96
C ARG A 233 11.12 22.24 0.22
N PHE A 234 11.23 20.91 0.16
CA PHE A 234 11.87 20.08 1.18
C PHE A 234 13.33 19.72 0.83
N GLY A 235 13.96 20.49 -0.07
CA GLY A 235 15.37 20.34 -0.44
C GLY A 235 15.71 18.92 -0.90
N MET A 236 16.80 18.36 -0.39
CA MET A 236 17.27 17.02 -0.76
C MET A 236 16.24 15.92 -0.44
N LEU A 237 15.51 16.01 0.67
CA LEU A 237 14.51 15.04 1.05
C LEU A 237 13.37 14.97 0.03
N GLY A 238 12.90 16.14 -0.43
CA GLY A 238 11.87 16.21 -1.49
C GLY A 238 12.37 15.72 -2.85
N PHE A 239 13.66 15.97 -3.16
CA PHE A 239 14.30 15.41 -4.36
C PHE A 239 14.35 13.88 -4.29
N LEU A 240 14.87 13.32 -3.20
CA LEU A 240 14.95 11.86 -3.01
C LEU A 240 13.59 11.20 -3.10
N HIS A 241 12.57 11.78 -2.46
CA HIS A 241 11.21 11.27 -2.56
C HIS A 241 10.71 11.21 -4.02
N SER A 242 10.94 12.28 -4.79
CA SER A 242 10.54 12.35 -6.19
C SER A 242 11.35 11.40 -7.08
N PHE A 243 12.65 11.25 -6.78
CA PHE A 243 13.53 10.30 -7.45
C PHE A 243 13.09 8.85 -7.23
N TYR A 244 12.72 8.47 -6.00
CA TYR A 244 12.19 7.13 -5.74
C TYR A 244 10.90 6.84 -6.49
N ARG A 245 10.04 7.82 -6.69
CA ARG A 245 8.85 7.63 -7.54
C ARG A 245 9.19 7.41 -9.02
N TRP A 246 10.19 8.12 -9.52
CA TRP A 246 10.74 7.93 -10.86
C TRP A 246 11.34 6.53 -11.01
N HIS A 247 12.18 6.12 -10.07
CA HIS A 247 12.83 4.82 -10.03
C HIS A 247 11.81 3.67 -9.95
N MET A 248 10.78 3.81 -9.13
CA MET A 248 9.70 2.84 -9.02
C MET A 248 9.00 2.61 -10.37
N GLU A 249 8.65 3.67 -11.08
CA GLU A 249 7.99 3.53 -12.41
C GLU A 249 8.91 2.86 -13.43
N ILE A 250 10.20 3.20 -13.46
CA ILE A 250 11.18 2.49 -14.29
C ILE A 250 11.22 1.00 -13.95
N GLY A 251 11.28 0.66 -12.67
CA GLY A 251 11.30 -0.73 -12.21
C GLY A 251 10.12 -1.57 -12.70
N ILE A 252 8.93 -0.97 -12.80
CA ILE A 252 7.73 -1.62 -13.38
C ILE A 252 7.96 -1.95 -14.87
N TRP A 253 8.43 -0.98 -15.65
CA TRP A 253 8.67 -1.17 -17.09
C TRP A 253 9.77 -2.17 -17.39
N LEU A 254 10.84 -2.19 -16.59
CA LEU A 254 11.93 -3.16 -16.75
C LEU A 254 11.45 -4.60 -16.50
N ARG A 255 10.56 -4.83 -15.52
CA ARG A 255 9.97 -6.16 -15.29
C ARG A 255 9.10 -6.62 -16.46
N ILE A 256 8.33 -5.73 -17.05
CA ILE A 256 7.56 -6.04 -18.27
C ILE A 256 8.51 -6.46 -19.39
N TRP A 257 9.61 -5.74 -19.58
CA TRP A 257 10.63 -6.06 -20.59
C TRP A 257 11.30 -7.43 -20.33
N GLU A 258 11.64 -7.73 -19.07
CA GLU A 258 12.22 -9.02 -18.68
C GLU A 258 11.29 -10.19 -19.03
N TRP A 259 9.99 -10.05 -18.75
CA TRP A 259 9.00 -11.09 -19.06
C TRP A 259 8.81 -11.28 -20.56
N GLU A 260 8.75 -10.21 -21.34
CA GLU A 260 8.65 -10.29 -22.81
C GLU A 260 9.86 -10.98 -23.46
N ASN A 261 11.03 -10.87 -22.85
CA ASN A 261 12.27 -11.45 -23.35
C ASN A 261 12.67 -12.76 -22.67
N ASN A 262 11.82 -13.33 -21.82
CA ASN A 262 12.11 -14.53 -21.02
C ASN A 262 13.40 -14.42 -20.18
N LEU A 263 13.68 -13.23 -19.65
CA LEU A 263 14.86 -12.94 -18.83
C LEU A 263 14.55 -12.84 -17.35
N SER A 264 13.38 -13.30 -16.88
CA SER A 264 13.02 -13.36 -15.46
C SER A 264 13.31 -14.74 -14.87
N GLY A 265 13.71 -14.78 -13.61
CA GLY A 265 13.92 -16.02 -12.86
C GLY A 265 14.90 -16.99 -13.55
N ASN A 266 14.43 -18.18 -13.95
CA ASN A 266 15.25 -19.19 -14.60
C ASN A 266 15.67 -18.80 -16.04
N GLY A 267 14.94 -17.91 -16.70
CA GLY A 267 15.27 -17.49 -18.07
C GLY A 267 16.65 -16.87 -18.19
N VAL A 268 17.11 -16.09 -17.20
CA VAL A 268 18.48 -15.55 -17.14
C VAL A 268 19.51 -16.69 -17.06
N LYS A 269 19.25 -17.69 -16.20
CA LYS A 269 20.15 -18.85 -16.04
C LYS A 269 20.25 -19.64 -17.35
N ASP A 270 19.12 -19.86 -18.03
CA ASP A 270 19.08 -20.61 -19.29
C ASP A 270 19.83 -19.87 -20.41
N ALA A 271 19.67 -18.54 -20.51
CA ALA A 271 20.43 -17.74 -21.45
C ALA A 271 21.94 -17.83 -21.20
N ASN A 272 22.37 -17.69 -19.94
CA ASN A 272 23.79 -17.81 -19.57
C ASN A 272 24.33 -19.22 -19.79
N ASN A 273 23.56 -20.27 -19.49
CA ASN A 273 23.96 -21.65 -19.68
C ASN A 273 24.19 -22.00 -21.17
N LYS A 274 23.39 -21.43 -22.08
CA LYS A 274 23.63 -21.59 -23.54
C LYS A 274 24.99 -21.05 -23.94
N ILE A 275 25.37 -19.87 -23.46
CA ILE A 275 26.68 -19.27 -23.75
C ILE A 275 27.81 -20.08 -23.09
N ARG A 276 27.61 -20.49 -21.82
CA ARG A 276 28.58 -21.33 -21.10
C ARG A 276 28.89 -22.63 -21.88
N ALA A 277 27.85 -23.32 -22.35
CA ALA A 277 28.02 -24.55 -23.13
C ALA A 277 28.84 -24.33 -24.43
N GLN A 278 28.68 -23.18 -25.09
CA GLN A 278 29.51 -22.83 -26.26
C GLN A 278 30.98 -22.66 -25.88
N PHE A 279 31.29 -21.99 -24.77
CA PHE A 279 32.66 -21.84 -24.28
C PHE A 279 33.26 -23.16 -23.83
N GLU A 280 32.52 -24.02 -23.14
CA GLU A 280 32.97 -25.35 -22.72
C GLU A 280 33.32 -26.22 -23.90
N LYS A 281 32.50 -26.20 -24.97
CA LYS A 281 32.79 -26.90 -26.22
C LYS A 281 34.09 -26.40 -26.89
N LYS A 282 34.24 -25.06 -26.97
CA LYS A 282 35.46 -24.46 -27.55
C LYS A 282 36.71 -24.84 -26.76
N ILE A 283 36.65 -24.79 -25.43
CA ILE A 283 37.77 -25.19 -24.56
C ILE A 283 38.10 -26.68 -24.76
N ALA A 284 37.09 -27.55 -24.88
CA ALA A 284 37.32 -28.98 -25.14
C ALA A 284 38.02 -29.23 -26.48
N GLU A 285 37.63 -28.53 -27.55
CA GLU A 285 38.25 -28.58 -28.86
C GLU A 285 39.70 -28.10 -28.82
N GLU A 286 39.98 -27.00 -28.09
CA GLU A 286 41.35 -26.49 -27.92
C GLU A 286 42.24 -27.45 -27.14
N LYS A 287 41.71 -28.06 -26.05
CA LYS A 287 42.46 -29.09 -25.30
C LYS A 287 42.78 -30.33 -26.10
N MET A 288 41.91 -30.73 -27.05
CA MET A 288 42.20 -31.85 -27.94
C MET A 288 43.33 -31.55 -28.93
N LYS A 289 43.52 -30.30 -29.35
CA LYS A 289 44.60 -29.86 -30.23
C LYS A 289 45.96 -29.76 -29.55
N LEU A 290 45.98 -29.72 -28.21
CA LEU A 290 47.22 -29.67 -27.42
C LEU A 290 47.73 -31.04 -26.99
N LYS A 291 46.97 -32.10 -27.26
CA LYS A 291 47.37 -33.50 -27.10
C LYS A 291 47.87 -34.07 -28.43
#